data_cfb6d0d9e8008f09285e4870a2e17063
#
_entry.id   cfb6d0d9e8008f09285e4870a2e17063
#
_cell.length_a   1.000
_cell.length_b   1.000
_cell.length_c   1.000
_cell.angle_alpha   90.00
_cell.angle_beta   90.00
_cell.angle_gamma   90.00
#
_symmetry.space_group_name_H-M   'P 1'
#
loop_
_entity.id
_entity.type
_entity.pdbx_description
1 polymer ?
#
loop_
_entity_poly.entity_id
_entity_poly.type
_entity_poly.pdbx_seq_one_letter_code
_entity_poly.pdbx_strand_id
1 'polypeptide(L)'
;MEIGISVGITSYVELALGDNRGNQIILPIETWKSLMQKRADIERLQSAETPLWIRDMTLEVVKMTNSKIIKITLFNNSLYMTPQTLLHLFDFEDCIRHMYFWLSENTYSVNEKFKNFTTILQRDNIRNPSDAAKVIRESDAFDDESLIDCELLTCAINDILHDACTQIFV
;
A
#
# COMPACT_ATOMS: atom_id res chain seq x y z
N MET A 1 2.54 -5.23 -8.56
CA MET A 1 1.46 -5.12 -7.57
C MET A 1 2.05 -5.41 -6.22
N GLU A 2 1.72 -4.62 -5.23
CA GLU A 2 2.25 -4.68 -3.87
C GLU A 2 1.08 -4.65 -2.88
N ILE A 3 1.21 -5.33 -1.76
CA ILE A 3 0.29 -5.26 -0.64
C ILE A 3 1.10 -5.20 0.65
N GLY A 4 0.76 -4.29 1.55
CA GLY A 4 1.49 -4.08 2.79
C GLY A 4 0.69 -3.27 3.80
N ILE A 5 1.31 -2.96 4.94
CA ILE A 5 0.75 -2.06 5.94
C ILE A 5 1.37 -0.68 5.74
N SER A 6 0.54 0.31 5.44
CA SER A 6 0.90 1.72 5.52
C SER A 6 0.93 2.10 6.99
N VAL A 7 2.12 2.50 7.47
CA VAL A 7 2.39 2.73 8.89
C VAL A 7 2.19 4.20 9.25
N GLY A 8 1.59 4.48 10.40
CA GLY A 8 1.35 5.83 10.89
C GLY A 8 0.63 5.81 12.24
N ILE A 9 0.07 6.96 12.62
CA ILE A 9 -0.76 7.09 13.84
C ILE A 9 -1.90 6.06 13.86
N THR A 10 -2.44 5.77 12.68
CA THR A 10 -3.37 4.67 12.43
C THR A 10 -2.88 3.93 11.19
N SER A 11 -2.37 2.73 11.38
CA SER A 11 -1.92 1.88 10.29
C SER A 11 -3.09 1.18 9.61
N TYR A 12 -2.98 0.98 8.30
CA TYR A 12 -3.99 0.29 7.50
C TYR A 12 -3.33 -0.51 6.38
N VAL A 13 -4.04 -1.52 5.89
CA VAL A 13 -3.55 -2.32 4.76
C VAL A 13 -3.74 -1.55 3.46
N GLU A 14 -2.67 -1.43 2.70
CA GLU A 14 -2.63 -0.75 1.41
C GLU A 14 -2.35 -1.73 0.29
N LEU A 15 -3.09 -1.61 -0.81
CA LEU A 15 -2.88 -2.35 -2.04
C LEU A 15 -2.48 -1.38 -3.14
N ALA A 16 -1.30 -1.57 -3.73
CA ALA A 16 -0.77 -0.72 -4.77
C ALA A 16 -0.61 -1.46 -6.09
N LEU A 17 -1.09 -0.85 -7.17
CA LEU A 17 -0.77 -1.22 -8.54
C LEU A 17 0.25 -0.25 -9.08
N GLY A 18 1.38 -0.76 -9.55
CA GLY A 18 2.44 0.06 -10.11
C GLY A 18 2.92 -0.43 -11.48
N ASP A 19 3.59 0.45 -12.21
CA ASP A 19 4.33 0.13 -13.42
C ASP A 19 5.86 0.17 -13.15
N ASN A 20 6.63 -0.26 -14.14
CA ASN A 20 8.09 -0.25 -14.06
C ASN A 20 8.72 1.16 -14.21
N ARG A 21 7.91 2.21 -14.31
CA ARG A 21 8.33 3.62 -14.41
C ARG A 21 8.12 4.37 -13.10
N GLY A 22 7.60 3.70 -12.07
CA GLY A 22 7.31 4.29 -10.77
C GLY A 22 5.94 4.97 -10.65
N ASN A 23 5.09 4.87 -11.69
CA ASN A 23 3.70 5.31 -11.53
C ASN A 23 2.94 4.26 -10.72
N GLN A 24 2.07 4.74 -9.81
CA GLN A 24 1.36 3.91 -8.86
C GLN A 24 -0.06 4.41 -8.62
N ILE A 25 -0.97 3.47 -8.43
CA ILE A 25 -2.35 3.71 -7.98
C ILE A 25 -2.55 2.94 -6.67
N ILE A 26 -2.95 3.64 -5.63
CA ILE A 26 -3.39 3.02 -4.38
C ILE A 26 -4.84 2.61 -4.55
N LEU A 27 -5.08 1.31 -4.51
CA LEU A 27 -6.36 0.71 -4.80
C LEU A 27 -7.10 0.36 -3.51
N PRO A 28 -8.24 1.01 -3.20
CA PRO A 28 -9.06 0.61 -2.07
C PRO A 28 -9.51 -0.84 -2.20
N ILE A 29 -9.49 -1.59 -1.10
CA ILE A 29 -9.84 -3.03 -1.13
C ILE A 29 -11.24 -3.29 -1.68
N GLU A 30 -12.19 -2.40 -1.45
CA GLU A 30 -13.54 -2.52 -1.99
C GLU A 30 -13.57 -2.30 -3.51
N THR A 31 -12.68 -1.46 -4.04
CA THR A 31 -12.52 -1.29 -5.49
C THR A 31 -11.86 -2.50 -6.10
N TRP A 32 -10.86 -3.11 -5.43
CA TRP A 32 -10.28 -4.38 -5.82
C TRP A 32 -11.32 -5.50 -5.89
N LYS A 33 -12.13 -5.68 -4.84
CA LYS A 33 -13.22 -6.68 -4.82
C LYS A 33 -14.21 -6.46 -5.97
N SER A 34 -14.56 -5.19 -6.23
CA SER A 34 -15.47 -4.86 -7.34
C SER A 34 -14.84 -5.14 -8.71
N LEU A 35 -13.53 -4.91 -8.86
CA LEU A 35 -12.77 -5.25 -10.06
C LEU A 35 -12.80 -6.76 -10.32
N MET A 36 -12.57 -7.59 -9.28
CA MET A 36 -12.59 -9.05 -9.40
C MET A 36 -13.95 -9.59 -9.86
N GLN A 37 -15.05 -8.95 -9.49
CA GLN A 37 -16.40 -9.31 -9.93
C GLN A 37 -16.68 -8.94 -11.39
N LYS A 38 -15.84 -8.13 -12.04
CA LYS A 38 -16.04 -7.59 -13.39
C LYS A 38 -15.22 -8.26 -14.48
N ARG A 39 -14.66 -9.45 -14.22
CA ARG A 39 -13.81 -10.18 -15.17
C ARG A 39 -14.45 -10.29 -16.58
N ALA A 40 -15.70 -10.73 -16.66
CA ALA A 40 -16.39 -10.90 -17.95
C ALA A 40 -16.61 -9.56 -18.69
N ASP A 41 -16.86 -8.47 -17.95
CA ASP A 41 -17.02 -7.15 -18.54
C ASP A 41 -15.68 -6.63 -19.06
N ILE A 42 -14.57 -6.92 -18.36
CA ILE A 42 -13.21 -6.54 -18.75
C ILE A 42 -12.76 -7.33 -19.99
N GLU A 43 -13.09 -8.60 -20.10
CA GLU A 43 -12.82 -9.41 -21.30
C GLU A 43 -13.51 -8.81 -22.54
N ARG A 44 -14.73 -8.28 -22.37
CA ARG A 44 -15.49 -7.61 -23.43
C ARG A 44 -14.99 -6.18 -23.71
N LEU A 45 -14.32 -5.54 -22.76
CA LEU A 45 -13.87 -4.15 -22.88
C LEU A 45 -12.96 -3.94 -24.10
N GLN A 46 -12.20 -4.96 -24.53
CA GLN A 46 -11.33 -4.89 -25.70
C GLN A 46 -12.07 -4.60 -27.02
N SER A 47 -13.37 -4.92 -27.08
CA SER A 47 -14.26 -4.65 -28.21
C SER A 47 -15.23 -3.50 -27.95
N ALA A 48 -15.26 -2.97 -26.74
CA ALA A 48 -16.15 -1.87 -26.37
C ALA A 48 -15.55 -0.51 -26.74
N GLU A 49 -16.42 0.43 -27.13
CA GLU A 49 -16.03 1.83 -27.39
C GLU A 49 -16.23 2.73 -26.18
N THR A 50 -16.89 2.21 -25.14
CA THR A 50 -17.25 2.97 -23.94
C THR A 50 -16.40 2.54 -22.76
N PRO A 51 -15.98 3.49 -21.88
CA PRO A 51 -15.29 3.16 -20.66
C PRO A 51 -16.13 2.28 -19.73
N LEU A 52 -15.44 1.40 -18.98
CA LEU A 52 -16.04 0.60 -17.91
C LEU A 52 -15.77 1.32 -16.57
N TRP A 53 -16.84 1.57 -15.85
CA TRP A 53 -16.78 2.18 -14.51
C TRP A 53 -16.88 1.11 -13.42
N ILE A 54 -15.96 1.17 -12.48
CA ILE A 54 -15.92 0.27 -11.31
C ILE A 54 -15.69 1.12 -10.07
N ARG A 55 -16.79 1.50 -9.39
CA ARG A 55 -16.76 2.48 -8.28
C ARG A 55 -16.10 3.81 -8.76
N ASP A 56 -15.02 4.22 -8.11
CA ASP A 56 -14.28 5.45 -8.42
C ASP A 56 -13.20 5.25 -9.50
N MET A 57 -13.09 4.04 -10.04
CA MET A 57 -12.11 3.66 -11.05
C MET A 57 -12.75 3.55 -12.43
N THR A 58 -12.02 4.01 -13.44
CA THR A 58 -12.42 3.92 -14.84
C THR A 58 -11.39 3.10 -15.62
N LEU A 59 -11.87 2.19 -16.46
CA LEU A 59 -11.07 1.45 -17.43
C LEU A 59 -11.50 1.85 -18.84
N GLU A 60 -10.57 2.30 -19.64
CA GLU A 60 -10.80 2.67 -21.03
C GLU A 60 -9.75 2.08 -21.97
N VAL A 61 -10.18 1.67 -23.15
CA VAL A 61 -9.27 1.20 -24.19
C VAL A 61 -8.74 2.39 -24.97
N VAL A 62 -7.43 2.56 -24.95
CA VAL A 62 -6.72 3.58 -25.72
C VAL A 62 -5.86 2.93 -26.80
N LYS A 63 -5.81 3.52 -27.98
CA LYS A 63 -4.91 3.09 -29.04
C LYS A 63 -3.59 3.83 -28.89
N MET A 64 -2.53 3.09 -28.69
CA MET A 64 -1.16 3.62 -28.68
C MET A 64 -0.34 2.93 -29.76
N THR A 65 0.15 3.70 -30.71
CA THR A 65 0.89 3.21 -31.88
C THR A 65 0.06 2.17 -32.66
N ASN A 66 0.31 0.88 -32.54
CA ASN A 66 -0.47 -0.18 -33.21
C ASN A 66 -1.07 -1.17 -32.21
N SER A 67 -1.14 -0.82 -30.91
CA SER A 67 -1.62 -1.70 -29.86
C SER A 67 -2.79 -1.11 -29.10
N LYS A 68 -3.72 -1.97 -28.70
CA LYS A 68 -4.74 -1.61 -27.72
C LYS A 68 -4.16 -1.73 -26.32
N ILE A 69 -4.28 -0.67 -25.53
CA ILE A 69 -3.81 -0.60 -24.16
C ILE A 69 -5.01 -0.19 -23.30
N ILE A 70 -5.07 -0.70 -22.09
CA ILE A 70 -6.07 -0.29 -21.11
C ILE A 70 -5.44 0.78 -20.23
N LYS A 71 -6.10 1.93 -20.18
CA LYS A 71 -5.83 2.98 -19.21
C LYS A 71 -6.75 2.77 -18.02
N ILE A 72 -6.17 2.62 -16.85
CA ILE A 72 -6.86 2.57 -15.56
C ILE A 72 -6.69 3.94 -14.93
N THR A 73 -7.80 4.58 -14.58
CA THR A 73 -7.78 5.86 -13.88
C THR A 73 -8.51 5.72 -12.55
N LEU A 74 -7.86 6.13 -11.48
CA LEU A 74 -8.44 6.23 -10.14
C LEU A 74 -8.08 7.60 -9.57
N PHE A 75 -9.09 8.41 -9.27
CA PHE A 75 -8.92 9.82 -8.90
C PHE A 75 -8.08 10.56 -9.95
N ASN A 76 -6.91 11.09 -9.56
CA ASN A 76 -6.02 11.84 -10.45
C ASN A 76 -4.86 11.01 -11.02
N ASN A 77 -4.78 9.72 -10.68
CA ASN A 77 -3.69 8.84 -11.10
C ASN A 77 -4.15 7.91 -12.21
N SER A 78 -3.26 7.65 -13.17
CA SER A 78 -3.53 6.72 -14.26
C SER A 78 -2.38 5.75 -14.47
N LEU A 79 -2.72 4.49 -14.75
CA LEU A 79 -1.79 3.45 -15.20
C LEU A 79 -2.20 2.95 -16.58
N TYR A 80 -1.20 2.52 -17.32
CA TYR A 80 -1.38 1.94 -18.65
C TYR A 80 -0.85 0.51 -18.65
N MET A 81 -1.68 -0.42 -19.09
CA MET A 81 -1.28 -1.84 -19.17
C MET A 81 -1.92 -2.54 -20.36
N THR A 82 -1.34 -3.65 -20.77
CA THR A 82 -1.96 -4.47 -21.79
C THR A 82 -3.22 -5.15 -21.24
N PRO A 83 -4.20 -5.51 -22.11
CA PRO A 83 -5.35 -6.30 -21.70
C PRO A 83 -4.94 -7.60 -21.00
N GLN A 84 -3.88 -8.24 -21.47
CA GLN A 84 -3.34 -9.47 -20.88
C GLN A 84 -2.83 -9.23 -19.45
N THR A 85 -2.10 -8.14 -19.22
CA THR A 85 -1.62 -7.78 -17.87
C THR A 85 -2.78 -7.56 -16.91
N LEU A 86 -3.85 -6.89 -17.37
CA LEU A 86 -5.04 -6.68 -16.55
C LEU A 86 -5.73 -8.01 -16.20
N LEU A 87 -5.83 -8.93 -17.16
CA LEU A 87 -6.43 -10.25 -16.91
C LEU A 87 -5.60 -11.09 -15.93
N HIS A 88 -4.28 -10.97 -15.94
CA HIS A 88 -3.42 -11.64 -14.95
C HIS A 88 -3.65 -11.15 -13.50
N LEU A 89 -4.22 -9.97 -13.28
CA LEU A 89 -4.55 -9.53 -11.92
C LEU A 89 -5.57 -10.46 -11.25
N PHE A 90 -6.44 -11.09 -12.02
CA PHE A 90 -7.45 -12.04 -11.49
C PHE A 90 -6.81 -13.30 -10.90
N ASP A 91 -5.62 -13.67 -11.38
CA ASP A 91 -4.90 -14.85 -10.87
C ASP A 91 -4.38 -14.62 -9.43
N PHE A 92 -4.34 -13.36 -8.98
CA PHE A 92 -3.92 -12.98 -7.63
C PHE A 92 -5.08 -12.81 -6.64
N GLU A 93 -6.34 -12.98 -7.05
CA GLU A 93 -7.51 -12.70 -6.21
C GLU A 93 -7.45 -13.39 -4.84
N ASP A 94 -7.21 -14.69 -4.82
CA ASP A 94 -7.16 -15.47 -3.58
C ASP A 94 -5.94 -15.11 -2.74
N CYS A 95 -4.80 -14.88 -3.36
CA CYS A 95 -3.57 -14.47 -2.68
C CYS A 95 -3.75 -13.11 -2.00
N ILE A 96 -4.29 -12.11 -2.72
CA ILE A 96 -4.54 -10.78 -2.17
C ILE A 96 -5.56 -10.82 -1.04
N ARG A 97 -6.64 -11.60 -1.20
CA ARG A 97 -7.65 -11.77 -0.15
C ARG A 97 -7.05 -12.35 1.13
N HIS A 98 -6.22 -13.38 1.00
CA HIS A 98 -5.53 -14.01 2.13
C HIS A 98 -4.55 -13.05 2.80
N MET A 99 -3.69 -12.40 2.02
CA MET A 99 -2.71 -11.43 2.53
C MET A 99 -3.39 -10.23 3.19
N TYR A 100 -4.46 -9.69 2.58
CA TYR A 100 -5.19 -8.58 3.16
C TYR A 100 -5.76 -8.93 4.54
N PHE A 101 -6.35 -10.12 4.68
CA PHE A 101 -6.87 -10.59 5.95
C PHE A 101 -5.76 -10.70 7.00
N TRP A 102 -4.67 -11.38 6.65
CA TRP A 102 -3.54 -11.57 7.55
C TRP A 102 -2.89 -10.24 7.98
N LEU A 103 -2.66 -9.33 7.04
CA LEU A 103 -2.11 -8.00 7.34
C LEU A 103 -3.07 -7.18 8.21
N SER A 104 -4.39 -7.25 7.95
CA SER A 104 -5.39 -6.53 8.74
C SER A 104 -5.41 -6.96 10.21
N GLU A 105 -5.21 -8.23 10.49
CA GLU A 105 -5.10 -8.73 11.87
C GLU A 105 -3.85 -8.21 12.59
N ASN A 106 -2.80 -7.89 11.84
CA ASN A 106 -1.54 -7.40 12.40
C ASN A 106 -1.49 -5.86 12.57
N THR A 107 -2.42 -5.10 12.00
CA THR A 107 -2.40 -3.62 12.08
C THR A 107 -2.42 -3.10 13.53
N TYR A 108 -3.12 -3.78 14.43
CA TYR A 108 -3.15 -3.41 15.85
C TYR A 108 -1.75 -3.52 16.48
N SER A 109 -1.06 -4.64 16.27
CA SER A 109 0.29 -4.85 16.80
C SER A 109 1.29 -3.84 16.24
N VAL A 110 1.20 -3.53 14.93
CA VAL A 110 2.00 -2.49 14.30
C VAL A 110 1.77 -1.12 14.93
N ASN A 111 0.49 -0.75 15.20
CA ASN A 111 0.17 0.51 15.84
C ASN A 111 0.74 0.63 17.26
N GLU A 112 0.62 -0.43 18.06
CA GLU A 112 1.17 -0.44 19.43
C GLU A 112 2.69 -0.31 19.43
N LYS A 113 3.39 -1.02 18.54
CA LYS A 113 4.84 -0.92 18.40
C LYS A 113 5.28 0.46 17.90
N PHE A 114 4.58 1.02 16.91
CA PHE A 114 4.83 2.37 16.40
C PHE A 114 4.73 3.41 17.52
N LYS A 115 3.67 3.38 18.31
CA LYS A 115 3.48 4.27 19.47
C LYS A 115 4.58 4.11 20.51
N ASN A 116 4.97 2.88 20.83
CA ASN A 116 6.01 2.60 21.80
C ASN A 116 7.34 3.20 21.34
N PHE A 117 7.72 2.99 20.09
CA PHE A 117 8.95 3.56 19.52
C PHE A 117 8.91 5.09 19.46
N THR A 118 7.78 5.67 19.04
CA THR A 118 7.57 7.13 19.08
C THR A 118 7.75 7.68 20.49
N THR A 119 7.18 7.02 21.51
CA THR A 119 7.29 7.44 22.91
C THR A 119 8.73 7.40 23.42
N ILE A 120 9.51 6.37 23.03
CA ILE A 120 10.93 6.26 23.39
C ILE A 120 11.71 7.42 22.80
N LEU A 121 11.53 7.72 21.51
CA LEU A 121 12.24 8.82 20.85
C LEU A 121 11.88 10.19 21.42
N GLN A 122 10.62 10.40 21.81
CA GLN A 122 10.16 11.62 22.49
C GLN A 122 10.84 11.79 23.84
N ARG A 123 10.81 10.75 24.68
CA ARG A 123 11.41 10.77 26.02
C ARG A 123 12.90 11.12 25.96
N ASP A 124 13.62 10.56 25.01
CA ASP A 124 15.07 10.72 24.87
C ASP A 124 15.44 11.90 23.96
N ASN A 125 14.44 12.66 23.48
CA ASN A 125 14.58 13.84 22.61
C ASN A 125 15.44 13.60 21.35
N ILE A 126 15.29 12.43 20.76
CA ILE A 126 16.03 12.01 19.57
C ILE A 126 15.45 12.68 18.32
N ARG A 127 16.33 13.19 17.43
CA ARG A 127 15.93 13.97 16.24
C ARG A 127 16.58 13.53 14.93
N ASN A 128 17.42 12.52 14.95
CA ASN A 128 18.03 12.01 13.72
C ASN A 128 17.82 10.50 13.57
N PRO A 129 17.71 9.99 12.34
CA PRO A 129 17.37 8.59 12.09
C PRO A 129 18.39 7.58 12.62
N SER A 130 19.68 7.91 12.57
CA SER A 130 20.74 7.00 13.01
C SER A 130 20.69 6.77 14.53
N ASP A 131 20.52 7.85 15.31
CA ASP A 131 20.36 7.74 16.76
C ASP A 131 19.03 7.11 17.12
N ALA A 132 17.95 7.41 16.37
CA ALA A 132 16.64 6.80 16.56
C ALA A 132 16.70 5.28 16.43
N ALA A 133 17.30 4.77 15.37
CA ALA A 133 17.46 3.33 15.16
C ALA A 133 18.28 2.67 16.27
N LYS A 134 19.33 3.35 16.75
CA LYS A 134 20.16 2.85 17.84
C LYS A 134 19.39 2.79 19.17
N VAL A 135 18.73 3.88 19.54
CA VAL A 135 17.98 3.99 20.80
C VAL A 135 16.84 2.97 20.86
N ILE A 136 16.12 2.79 19.76
CA ILE A 136 15.06 1.77 19.70
C ILE A 136 15.64 0.37 19.87
N ARG A 137 16.72 0.01 19.16
CA ARG A 137 17.35 -1.32 19.28
C ARG A 137 17.88 -1.63 20.68
N GLU A 138 18.34 -0.63 21.42
CA GLU A 138 18.86 -0.77 22.77
C GLU A 138 17.76 -0.74 23.85
N SER A 139 16.49 -0.50 23.47
CA SER A 139 15.36 -0.45 24.39
C SER A 139 14.73 -1.83 24.64
N ASP A 140 14.13 -2.00 25.81
CA ASP A 140 13.35 -3.21 26.16
C ASP A 140 12.08 -3.41 25.31
N ALA A 141 11.69 -2.39 24.52
CA ALA A 141 10.53 -2.46 23.65
C ALA A 141 10.80 -3.13 22.30
N PHE A 142 12.07 -3.25 21.91
CA PHE A 142 12.49 -3.86 20.65
C PHE A 142 12.77 -5.35 20.83
N ASP A 143 12.18 -6.14 19.96
CA ASP A 143 12.39 -7.59 19.88
C ASP A 143 13.02 -7.90 18.52
N ASP A 144 14.26 -8.36 18.51
CA ASP A 144 15.05 -8.67 17.32
C ASP A 144 14.57 -9.95 16.59
N GLU A 145 13.77 -10.78 17.25
CA GLU A 145 13.09 -11.93 16.65
C GLU A 145 11.73 -11.54 16.03
N SER A 146 11.21 -10.35 16.35
CA SER A 146 9.95 -9.85 15.81
C SER A 146 10.13 -9.24 14.41
N LEU A 147 9.50 -9.84 13.40
CA LEU A 147 9.48 -9.29 12.04
C LEU A 147 8.90 -7.87 12.00
N ILE A 148 7.84 -7.61 12.77
CA ILE A 148 7.20 -6.29 12.84
C ILE A 148 8.20 -5.24 13.34
N ASP A 149 8.93 -5.53 14.40
CA ASP A 149 9.89 -4.59 14.99
C ASP A 149 11.05 -4.31 14.03
N CYS A 150 11.58 -5.36 13.39
CA CYS A 150 12.64 -5.24 12.40
C CYS A 150 12.21 -4.42 11.17
N GLU A 151 11.00 -4.65 10.66
CA GLU A 151 10.46 -3.89 9.52
C GLU A 151 10.14 -2.43 9.89
N LEU A 152 9.55 -2.17 11.05
CA LEU A 152 9.32 -0.81 11.53
C LEU A 152 10.63 -0.02 11.62
N LEU A 153 11.66 -0.65 12.16
CA LEU A 153 12.97 0.01 12.29
C LEU A 153 13.64 0.25 10.95
N THR A 154 13.42 -0.62 9.97
CA THR A 154 14.08 -0.53 8.65
C THR A 154 13.32 0.37 7.68
N CYS A 155 11.99 0.26 7.66
CA CYS A 155 11.15 0.88 6.66
C CYS A 155 10.44 2.15 7.16
N ALA A 156 10.11 2.23 8.46
CA ALA A 156 9.28 3.29 9.03
C ALA A 156 10.01 4.21 10.03
N ILE A 157 11.32 4.11 10.17
CA ILE A 157 12.07 4.90 11.16
C ILE A 157 11.91 6.43 10.98
N ASN A 158 11.79 6.89 9.73
CA ASN A 158 11.58 8.30 9.44
C ASN A 158 10.18 8.77 9.84
N ASP A 159 9.15 7.93 9.67
CA ASP A 159 7.78 8.24 10.05
C ASP A 159 7.63 8.26 11.58
N ILE A 160 8.24 7.29 12.27
CA ILE A 160 8.30 7.23 13.74
C ILE A 160 8.99 8.49 14.30
N LEU A 161 10.11 8.87 13.72
CA LEU A 161 10.86 10.07 14.14
C LEU A 161 10.08 11.35 13.84
N HIS A 162 9.44 11.45 12.68
CA HIS A 162 8.59 12.57 12.32
C HIS A 162 7.46 12.76 13.33
N ASP A 163 6.75 11.67 13.65
CA ASP A 163 5.65 11.68 14.61
C ASP A 163 6.15 12.06 16.03
N ALA A 164 7.30 11.51 16.45
CA ALA A 164 7.94 11.87 17.71
C ALA A 164 8.28 13.36 17.80
N CYS A 165 8.68 13.99 16.71
CA CYS A 165 9.02 15.42 16.68
C CYS A 165 7.78 16.33 16.60
N THR A 166 6.68 15.89 16.00
CA THR A 166 5.48 16.72 15.78
C THR A 166 4.55 16.76 16.98
N GLN A 167 4.47 15.71 17.78
CA GLN A 167 3.61 15.66 18.97
C GLN A 167 4.12 16.45 20.17
N ILE A 168 5.31 17.04 20.09
CA ILE A 168 5.89 17.89 21.17
C ILE A 168 5.19 19.27 21.26
N PHE A 169 4.35 19.63 20.30
CA PHE A 169 3.73 20.96 20.19
C PHE A 169 2.23 21.03 20.55
N VAL A 170 1.70 20.01 21.24
CA VAL A 170 0.30 20.01 21.71
C VAL A 170 0.22 20.10 23.24
#